data_ea07c52399a594164afcedf474bc156c
#
_entry.id   ea07c52399a594164afcedf474bc156c
#
_cell.length_a   1.000
_cell.length_b   1.000
_cell.length_c   1.000
_cell.angle_alpha   90.00
_cell.angle_beta   90.00
_cell.angle_gamma   90.00
#
_symmetry.space_group_name_H-M   'P 1'
#
loop_
_entity.id
_entity.type
_entity.pdbx_description
1 polymer ?
#
loop_
_entity_poly.entity_id
_entity_poly.type
_entity_poly.pdbx_seq_one_letter_code
_entity_poly.pdbx_strand_id
1 'polypeptide(L)'
;ECIKVLNVFEKGLSKSRNLALKNATQKLLVFTDDDVVFQQKFEKKIIKSFNSYPIHDGFRFQFLNSQGNLAKKYPRTFRSRLSKLEILNSSSVELVFKHESLTNAMIQFDENFGLGTEFFMGEEAIFVSDGIKKGLKIGFVPEQLVSHSQPSTGQKTAISAIYFVQSAVFYRIFGKMYLFWIALKLFFDLKFLHMVFYKHLQVCK
;
A
#
# COMPACT_ATOMS: atom_id res chain seq x y z
N GLU A 1 19.88 15.61 -13.71
CA GLU A 1 18.86 15.19 -12.74
C GLU A 1 18.37 16.41 -12.00
N CYS A 2 17.06 16.63 -11.99
CA CYS A 2 16.48 17.77 -11.30
C CYS A 2 15.76 17.27 -10.03
N ILE A 3 16.36 17.49 -8.87
CA ILE A 3 15.73 17.25 -7.58
C ILE A 3 14.94 18.50 -7.22
N LYS A 4 13.64 18.36 -6.96
CA LYS A 4 12.77 19.42 -6.47
C LYS A 4 12.43 19.14 -5.01
N VAL A 5 12.84 19.99 -4.10
CA VAL A 5 12.50 19.92 -2.69
C VAL A 5 11.32 20.85 -2.42
N LEU A 6 10.27 20.31 -1.78
CA LEU A 6 9.10 21.07 -1.38
C LEU A 6 9.05 21.12 0.15
N ASN A 7 9.39 22.26 0.72
CA ASN A 7 9.33 22.47 2.17
C ASN A 7 7.91 22.89 2.56
N VAL A 8 7.31 22.15 3.49
CA VAL A 8 5.97 22.44 4.02
C VAL A 8 5.99 22.41 5.54
N PHE A 9 5.16 23.25 6.14
CA PHE A 9 5.04 23.36 7.60
C PHE A 9 3.85 22.54 8.15
N GLU A 10 2.98 22.06 7.26
CA GLU A 10 1.83 21.23 7.64
C GLU A 10 2.24 19.78 7.85
N LYS A 11 1.74 19.17 8.92
CA LYS A 11 1.92 17.74 9.20
C LYS A 11 0.88 16.91 8.44
N GLY A 12 1.28 15.73 7.99
CA GLY A 12 0.42 14.74 7.35
C GLY A 12 1.03 14.13 6.10
N LEU A 13 1.24 12.81 6.13
CA LEU A 13 1.85 12.07 5.02
C LEU A 13 1.04 12.20 3.73
N SER A 14 -0.28 12.07 3.83
CA SER A 14 -1.19 12.21 2.69
C SER A 14 -1.16 13.60 2.07
N LYS A 15 -1.08 14.65 2.88
CA LYS A 15 -0.90 16.03 2.40
C LYS A 15 0.41 16.20 1.63
N SER A 16 1.51 15.68 2.18
CA SER A 16 2.83 15.73 1.51
C SER A 16 2.80 14.98 0.18
N ARG A 17 2.17 13.80 0.13
CA ARG A 17 2.03 13.02 -1.10
C ARG A 17 1.14 13.71 -2.13
N ASN A 18 0.05 14.35 -1.72
CA ASN A 18 -0.80 15.14 -2.62
C ASN A 18 -0.06 16.34 -3.20
N LEU A 19 0.76 17.02 -2.39
CA LEU A 19 1.60 18.10 -2.88
C LEU A 19 2.64 17.60 -3.89
N ALA A 20 3.25 16.44 -3.63
CA ALA A 20 4.18 15.79 -4.56
C ALA A 20 3.48 15.42 -5.87
N LEU A 21 2.29 14.82 -5.82
CA LEU A 21 1.47 14.50 -7.00
C LEU A 21 1.17 15.75 -7.84
N LYS A 22 0.76 16.85 -7.21
CA LYS A 22 0.47 18.13 -7.89
C LYS A 22 1.69 18.72 -8.61
N ASN A 23 2.88 18.44 -8.11
CA ASN A 23 4.15 18.97 -8.64
C ASN A 23 4.90 17.98 -9.53
N ALA A 24 4.43 16.76 -9.66
CA ALA A 24 5.03 15.75 -10.50
C ALA A 24 4.87 16.11 -11.98
N THR A 25 5.89 15.82 -12.79
CA THR A 25 5.91 16.15 -14.24
C THR A 25 6.20 14.93 -15.12
N GLN A 26 6.62 13.81 -14.52
CA GLN A 26 7.03 12.63 -15.26
C GLN A 26 5.84 11.70 -15.55
N LYS A 27 5.98 10.88 -16.60
CA LYS A 27 4.90 9.98 -17.05
C LYS A 27 4.54 8.88 -16.06
N LEU A 28 5.53 8.38 -15.33
CA LEU A 28 5.36 7.33 -14.33
C LEU A 28 5.74 7.87 -12.95
N LEU A 29 4.92 7.58 -11.97
CA LEU A 29 5.09 7.99 -10.58
C LEU A 29 5.34 6.75 -9.71
N VAL A 30 6.41 6.80 -8.92
CA VAL A 30 6.76 5.80 -7.91
C VAL A 30 6.61 6.46 -6.55
N PHE A 31 5.80 5.90 -5.68
CA PHE A 31 5.77 6.31 -4.28
C PHE A 31 6.88 5.59 -3.52
N THR A 32 7.61 6.32 -2.70
CA THR A 32 8.72 5.75 -1.93
C THR A 32 8.84 6.46 -0.58
N ASP A 33 9.40 5.74 0.38
CA ASP A 33 9.81 6.28 1.68
C ASP A 33 11.33 6.55 1.64
N ASP A 34 11.87 7.30 2.60
CA ASP A 34 13.27 7.75 2.62
C ASP A 34 14.25 6.66 3.11
N ASP A 35 13.74 5.55 3.63
CA ASP A 35 14.50 4.43 4.19
C ASP A 35 14.47 3.16 3.32
N VAL A 36 14.21 3.29 2.02
CA VAL A 36 14.21 2.17 1.07
C VAL A 36 15.47 2.18 0.20
N VAL A 37 15.87 0.99 -0.25
CA VAL A 37 16.92 0.80 -1.24
C VAL A 37 16.32 0.20 -2.51
N PHE A 38 16.45 0.89 -3.64
CA PHE A 38 15.98 0.40 -4.92
C PHE A 38 16.79 -0.80 -5.41
N GLN A 39 16.09 -1.80 -5.94
CA GLN A 39 16.73 -2.97 -6.55
C GLN A 39 17.38 -2.62 -7.89
N GLN A 40 18.42 -3.35 -8.26
CA GLN A 40 19.09 -3.13 -9.54
C GLN A 40 18.10 -3.20 -10.71
N LYS A 41 18.18 -2.24 -11.63
CA LYS A 41 17.35 -2.16 -12.84
C LYS A 41 15.85 -2.04 -12.55
N PHE A 42 15.46 -1.48 -11.39
CA PHE A 42 14.04 -1.32 -11.03
C PHE A 42 13.27 -0.52 -12.08
N GLU A 43 13.87 0.52 -12.67
CA GLU A 43 13.25 1.34 -13.72
C GLU A 43 12.92 0.48 -14.96
N LYS A 44 13.84 -0.43 -15.35
CA LYS A 44 13.61 -1.33 -16.49
C LYS A 44 12.47 -2.31 -16.20
N LYS A 45 12.34 -2.78 -14.98
CA LYS A 45 11.22 -3.64 -14.55
C LYS A 45 9.89 -2.89 -14.64
N ILE A 46 9.84 -1.64 -14.19
CA ILE A 46 8.66 -0.79 -14.28
C ILE A 46 8.28 -0.56 -15.75
N ILE A 47 9.22 -0.07 -16.56
CA ILE A 47 8.97 0.22 -17.99
C ILE A 47 8.51 -1.03 -18.74
N LYS A 48 9.18 -2.17 -18.51
CA LYS A 48 8.78 -3.46 -19.10
C LYS A 48 7.36 -3.84 -18.73
N SER A 49 6.95 -3.63 -17.48
CA SER A 49 5.60 -3.95 -17.02
C SER A 49 4.53 -3.14 -17.74
N PHE A 50 4.73 -1.82 -17.87
CA PHE A 50 3.78 -0.96 -18.58
C PHE A 50 3.77 -1.23 -20.10
N ASN A 51 4.90 -1.60 -20.70
CA ASN A 51 4.96 -2.00 -22.10
C ASN A 51 4.26 -3.34 -22.35
N SER A 52 4.42 -4.31 -21.42
CA SER A 52 3.77 -5.63 -21.55
C SER A 52 2.27 -5.58 -21.30
N TYR A 53 1.81 -4.63 -20.51
CA TYR A 53 0.40 -4.48 -20.13
C TYR A 53 -0.08 -3.04 -20.29
N PRO A 54 -0.12 -2.51 -21.53
CA PRO A 54 -0.30 -1.08 -21.80
C PRO A 54 -1.67 -0.51 -21.36
N ILE A 55 -2.67 -1.36 -21.21
CA ILE A 55 -4.03 -0.98 -20.77
C ILE A 55 -4.14 -0.65 -19.28
N HIS A 56 -3.09 -0.96 -18.48
CA HIS A 56 -3.11 -0.70 -17.04
C HIS A 56 -2.66 0.75 -16.76
N ASP A 57 -3.28 1.34 -15.75
CA ASP A 57 -3.03 2.68 -15.25
C ASP A 57 -2.03 2.67 -14.10
N GLY A 58 -1.92 1.55 -13.40
CA GLY A 58 -0.99 1.36 -12.31
C GLY A 58 -0.73 -0.10 -11.99
N PHE A 59 0.34 -0.32 -11.25
CA PHE A 59 0.73 -1.64 -10.77
C PHE A 59 1.13 -1.59 -9.31
N ARG A 60 0.80 -2.68 -8.62
CA ARG A 60 1.40 -3.07 -7.36
C ARG A 60 2.51 -4.07 -7.65
N PHE A 61 3.70 -3.84 -7.08
CA PHE A 61 4.88 -4.68 -7.18
C PHE A 61 5.17 -5.41 -5.87
N GLN A 62 6.33 -6.02 -5.76
CA GLN A 62 6.83 -6.65 -4.54
C GLN A 62 7.92 -5.79 -3.91
N PHE A 63 8.11 -5.92 -2.59
CA PHE A 63 9.30 -5.41 -1.93
C PHE A 63 9.89 -6.47 -0.98
N LEU A 64 11.17 -6.30 -0.66
CA LEU A 64 11.93 -7.17 0.22
C LEU A 64 12.04 -6.55 1.61
N ASN A 65 12.10 -7.37 2.62
CA ASN A 65 12.47 -6.95 3.98
C ASN A 65 14.00 -6.81 4.11
N SER A 66 14.47 -6.39 5.29
CA SER A 66 15.90 -6.24 5.61
C SER A 66 16.73 -7.53 5.47
N GLN A 67 16.08 -8.69 5.47
CA GLN A 67 16.73 -9.99 5.31
C GLN A 67 16.77 -10.47 3.84
N GLY A 68 16.29 -9.65 2.90
CA GLY A 68 16.21 -10.01 1.48
C GLY A 68 15.07 -10.96 1.11
N ASN A 69 14.15 -11.24 2.04
CA ASN A 69 12.97 -12.04 1.78
C ASN A 69 11.79 -11.17 1.35
N LEU A 70 10.81 -11.74 0.64
CA LEU A 70 9.57 -11.05 0.34
C LEU A 70 8.90 -10.57 1.65
N ALA A 71 8.63 -9.27 1.75
CA ALA A 71 8.09 -8.65 2.96
C ALA A 71 6.67 -9.11 3.29
N LYS A 72 5.93 -9.57 2.28
CA LYS A 72 4.55 -10.05 2.38
C LYS A 72 4.36 -11.34 1.58
N LYS A 73 3.21 -12.00 1.77
CA LYS A 73 2.76 -13.05 0.85
C LYS A 73 2.19 -12.39 -0.42
N TYR A 74 2.78 -12.70 -1.56
CA TYR A 74 2.38 -12.17 -2.86
C TYR A 74 1.90 -13.28 -3.79
N PRO A 75 1.08 -12.96 -4.80
CA PRO A 75 0.84 -13.87 -5.92
C PRO A 75 2.17 -14.24 -6.62
N ARG A 76 2.22 -15.44 -7.18
CA ARG A 76 3.42 -15.90 -7.92
C ARG A 76 3.45 -15.43 -9.37
N THR A 77 2.31 -15.03 -9.91
CA THR A 77 2.13 -14.63 -11.31
C THR A 77 1.45 -13.27 -11.42
N PHE A 78 1.56 -12.66 -12.57
CA PHE A 78 0.85 -11.44 -12.93
C PHE A 78 -0.66 -11.58 -12.68
N ARG A 79 -1.27 -10.49 -12.20
CA ARG A 79 -2.73 -10.36 -12.08
C ARG A 79 -3.18 -9.03 -12.68
N SER A 80 -4.16 -9.10 -13.57
CA SER A 80 -4.69 -7.89 -14.19
C SER A 80 -5.58 -7.05 -13.26
N ARG A 81 -5.99 -7.62 -12.12
CA ARG A 81 -6.79 -6.93 -11.08
C ARG A 81 -6.35 -7.35 -9.69
N LEU A 82 -6.37 -6.41 -8.77
CA LEU A 82 -6.14 -6.67 -7.37
C LEU A 82 -7.41 -7.21 -6.70
N SER A 83 -7.27 -8.22 -5.84
CA SER A 83 -8.33 -8.64 -4.93
C SER A 83 -8.52 -7.61 -3.80
N LYS A 84 -9.66 -7.65 -3.11
CA LYS A 84 -9.93 -6.76 -1.96
C LYS A 84 -8.88 -6.87 -0.86
N LEU A 85 -8.37 -8.07 -0.60
CA LEU A 85 -7.30 -8.28 0.39
C LEU A 85 -5.96 -7.70 -0.08
N GLU A 86 -5.65 -7.77 -1.37
CA GLU A 86 -4.45 -7.15 -1.93
C GLU A 86 -4.53 -5.63 -1.87
N ILE A 87 -5.71 -5.04 -2.09
CA ILE A 87 -5.95 -3.59 -1.93
C ILE A 87 -5.72 -3.18 -0.46
N LEU A 88 -6.33 -3.87 0.49
CA LEU A 88 -6.19 -3.58 1.92
C LEU A 88 -4.75 -3.74 2.44
N ASN A 89 -3.94 -4.55 1.77
CA ASN A 89 -2.54 -4.82 2.13
C ASN A 89 -1.54 -4.07 1.22
N SER A 90 -1.95 -2.98 0.57
CA SER A 90 -1.07 -2.13 -0.21
C SER A 90 -0.15 -1.30 0.68
N SER A 91 1.07 -1.04 0.21
CA SER A 91 2.02 -0.11 0.81
C SER A 91 2.56 0.82 -0.28
N SER A 92 2.95 2.04 0.09
CA SER A 92 3.47 3.06 -0.83
C SER A 92 4.55 2.53 -1.76
N VAL A 93 5.57 1.90 -1.20
CA VAL A 93 6.77 1.40 -1.88
C VAL A 93 6.50 0.31 -2.95
N GLU A 94 5.28 -0.21 -3.00
CA GLU A 94 4.82 -1.20 -3.99
C GLU A 94 4.14 -0.55 -5.20
N LEU A 95 3.78 0.74 -5.13
CA LEU A 95 2.82 1.36 -6.03
C LEU A 95 3.50 2.22 -7.11
N VAL A 96 3.16 1.94 -8.36
CA VAL A 96 3.59 2.74 -9.52
C VAL A 96 2.38 3.03 -10.40
N PHE A 97 2.22 4.28 -10.82
CA PHE A 97 1.08 4.73 -11.62
C PHE A 97 1.51 5.57 -12.82
N LYS A 98 0.67 5.57 -13.85
CA LYS A 98 0.71 6.60 -14.89
C LYS A 98 0.20 7.92 -14.32
N HIS A 99 0.99 8.98 -14.42
CA HIS A 99 0.63 10.30 -13.90
C HIS A 99 -0.66 10.82 -14.55
N GLU A 100 -0.77 10.71 -15.86
CA GLU A 100 -1.95 11.12 -16.62
C GLU A 100 -3.23 10.43 -16.13
N SER A 101 -3.18 9.13 -15.86
CA SER A 101 -4.33 8.37 -15.35
C SER A 101 -4.80 8.87 -14.00
N LEU A 102 -3.87 9.17 -13.08
CA LEU A 102 -4.21 9.73 -11.76
C LEU A 102 -4.82 11.14 -11.90
N THR A 103 -4.24 11.97 -12.75
CA THR A 103 -4.69 13.34 -12.99
C THR A 103 -6.09 13.38 -13.62
N ASN A 104 -6.32 12.60 -14.67
CA ASN A 104 -7.60 12.55 -15.38
C ASN A 104 -8.72 12.00 -14.47
N ALA A 105 -8.41 11.02 -13.63
CA ALA A 105 -9.35 10.48 -12.66
C ALA A 105 -9.45 11.31 -11.36
N MET A 106 -8.68 12.39 -11.22
CA MET A 106 -8.61 13.24 -10.01
C MET A 106 -8.40 12.40 -8.75
N ILE A 107 -7.42 11.49 -8.77
CA ILE A 107 -7.07 10.65 -7.63
C ILE A 107 -6.10 11.40 -6.72
N GLN A 108 -6.44 11.45 -5.43
CA GLN A 108 -5.62 12.02 -4.37
C GLN A 108 -5.67 11.12 -3.13
N PHE A 109 -4.67 11.23 -2.27
CA PHE A 109 -4.70 10.62 -0.95
C PHE A 109 -5.76 11.32 -0.08
N ASP A 110 -6.50 10.54 0.69
CA ASP A 110 -7.43 11.07 1.69
C ASP A 110 -6.64 11.62 2.88
N GLU A 111 -6.68 12.94 3.08
CA GLU A 111 -5.87 13.66 4.07
C GLU A 111 -6.29 13.40 5.53
N ASN A 112 -7.40 12.71 5.75
CA ASN A 112 -7.79 12.24 7.07
C ASN A 112 -7.03 10.96 7.49
N PHE A 113 -6.35 10.29 6.55
CA PHE A 113 -5.63 9.04 6.77
C PHE A 113 -4.12 9.20 6.51
N GLY A 114 -3.32 8.35 7.20
CA GLY A 114 -1.87 8.34 7.09
C GLY A 114 -1.18 8.98 8.28
N LEU A 115 0.14 8.80 8.36
CA LEU A 115 0.95 9.30 9.47
C LEU A 115 0.77 10.81 9.68
N GLY A 116 0.62 11.20 10.93
CA GLY A 116 0.38 12.60 11.33
C GLY A 116 -1.10 12.97 11.41
N THR A 117 -2.03 12.00 11.26
CA THR A 117 -3.48 12.16 11.43
C THR A 117 -4.00 11.23 12.52
N GLU A 118 -5.28 11.40 12.90
CA GLU A 118 -5.96 10.49 13.82
C GLU A 118 -6.04 9.06 13.26
N PHE A 119 -6.28 8.92 11.96
CA PHE A 119 -6.29 7.62 11.27
C PHE A 119 -4.91 7.37 10.62
N PHE A 120 -3.93 7.02 11.44
CA PHE A 120 -2.50 7.01 11.12
C PHE A 120 -2.06 5.93 10.11
N MET A 121 -2.97 5.24 9.42
CA MET A 121 -2.68 4.22 8.38
C MET A 121 -3.83 4.05 7.40
N GLY A 122 -3.55 3.35 6.28
CA GLY A 122 -4.55 2.88 5.32
C GLY A 122 -4.76 3.81 4.13
N GLU A 123 -4.02 4.89 4.05
CA GLU A 123 -4.09 5.87 2.97
C GLU A 123 -3.80 5.25 1.61
N GLU A 124 -2.87 4.29 1.51
CA GLU A 124 -2.58 3.60 0.26
C GLU A 124 -3.73 2.67 -0.18
N ALA A 125 -4.34 1.96 0.78
CA ALA A 125 -5.49 1.10 0.48
C ALA A 125 -6.68 1.92 -0.02
N ILE A 126 -6.93 3.09 0.58
CA ILE A 126 -7.96 4.04 0.16
C ILE A 126 -7.63 4.58 -1.23
N PHE A 127 -6.39 5.04 -1.47
CA PHE A 127 -5.93 5.57 -2.75
C PHE A 127 -6.14 4.56 -3.89
N VAL A 128 -5.70 3.31 -3.70
CA VAL A 128 -5.88 2.24 -4.68
C VAL A 128 -7.36 1.92 -4.90
N SER A 129 -8.15 1.84 -3.80
CA SER A 129 -9.58 1.59 -3.87
C SER A 129 -10.33 2.68 -4.65
N ASP A 130 -10.00 3.95 -4.39
CA ASP A 130 -10.62 5.10 -5.07
C ASP A 130 -10.24 5.12 -6.56
N GLY A 131 -8.98 4.81 -6.90
CA GLY A 131 -8.56 4.64 -8.29
C GLY A 131 -9.39 3.58 -9.02
N ILE A 132 -9.55 2.40 -8.42
CA ILE A 132 -10.36 1.32 -9.01
C ILE A 132 -11.84 1.73 -9.14
N LYS A 133 -12.42 2.39 -8.13
CA LYS A 133 -13.80 2.90 -8.18
C LYS A 133 -14.02 3.92 -9.30
N LYS A 134 -13.00 4.70 -9.63
CA LYS A 134 -13.00 5.66 -10.74
C LYS A 134 -12.58 5.06 -12.09
N GLY A 135 -12.47 3.74 -12.17
CA GLY A 135 -12.25 3.00 -13.41
C GLY A 135 -10.80 2.71 -13.77
N LEU A 136 -9.82 3.07 -12.93
CA LEU A 136 -8.42 2.76 -13.18
C LEU A 136 -8.19 1.25 -13.15
N LYS A 137 -7.43 0.75 -14.11
CA LYS A 137 -6.99 -0.65 -14.18
C LYS A 137 -5.68 -0.80 -13.43
N ILE A 138 -5.74 -1.35 -12.23
CA ILE A 138 -4.58 -1.54 -11.35
C ILE A 138 -4.32 -3.04 -11.21
N GLY A 139 -3.14 -3.46 -11.68
CA GLY A 139 -2.70 -4.86 -11.66
C GLY A 139 -1.62 -5.14 -10.61
N PHE A 140 -1.18 -6.40 -10.57
CA PHE A 140 -0.04 -6.85 -9.78
C PHE A 140 1.03 -7.47 -10.69
N VAL A 141 2.29 -7.11 -10.47
CA VAL A 141 3.45 -7.67 -11.16
C VAL A 141 4.40 -8.31 -10.14
N PRO A 142 4.81 -9.59 -10.32
CA PRO A 142 5.68 -10.31 -9.37
C PRO A 142 7.15 -9.93 -9.55
N GLU A 143 7.46 -8.63 -9.51
CA GLU A 143 8.81 -8.07 -9.61
C GLU A 143 9.14 -7.25 -8.36
N GLN A 144 10.36 -7.38 -7.87
CA GLN A 144 10.83 -6.67 -6.68
C GLN A 144 11.42 -5.32 -7.11
N LEU A 145 10.90 -4.22 -6.51
CA LEU A 145 11.39 -2.87 -6.81
C LEU A 145 12.33 -2.33 -5.76
N VAL A 146 12.05 -2.58 -4.49
CA VAL A 146 12.80 -2.03 -3.36
C VAL A 146 13.04 -3.08 -2.27
N SER A 147 14.01 -2.82 -1.42
CA SER A 147 14.13 -3.42 -0.09
C SER A 147 13.93 -2.35 0.97
N HIS A 148 13.19 -2.68 2.02
CA HIS A 148 12.90 -1.80 3.15
C HIS A 148 13.65 -2.31 4.37
N SER A 149 14.48 -1.46 4.98
CA SER A 149 15.41 -1.87 6.04
C SER A 149 14.79 -1.92 7.43
N GLN A 150 13.64 -1.26 7.63
CA GLN A 150 13.03 -1.12 8.95
C GLN A 150 11.67 -1.82 9.08
N PRO A 151 11.29 -2.29 10.30
CA PRO A 151 9.93 -2.72 10.57
C PRO A 151 8.98 -1.53 10.48
N SER A 152 7.83 -1.74 9.81
CA SER A 152 6.82 -0.69 9.63
C SER A 152 6.39 -0.09 10.98
N THR A 153 6.12 1.20 11.00
CA THR A 153 5.76 2.01 12.19
C THR A 153 4.57 1.45 12.98
N GLY A 154 3.73 0.61 12.35
CA GLY A 154 2.58 -0.04 12.99
C GLY A 154 2.92 -1.07 14.07
N GLN A 155 4.17 -1.53 14.19
CA GLN A 155 4.55 -2.54 15.17
C GLN A 155 4.61 -2.04 16.63
N LYS A 156 4.63 -0.73 16.87
CA LYS A 156 4.70 -0.13 18.22
C LYS A 156 3.35 0.39 18.73
N THR A 157 2.27 0.20 17.98
CA THR A 157 0.96 0.79 18.29
C THR A 157 0.07 -0.18 19.05
N ALA A 158 -0.70 0.32 20.02
CA ALA A 158 -1.65 -0.49 20.77
C ALA A 158 -2.67 -1.19 19.84
N ILE A 159 -2.98 -2.44 20.11
CA ILE A 159 -3.88 -3.27 19.30
C ILE A 159 -5.26 -2.58 19.14
N SER A 160 -5.79 -1.98 20.21
CA SER A 160 -7.07 -1.26 20.16
C SER A 160 -7.07 -0.08 19.17
N ALA A 161 -5.98 0.69 19.13
CA ALA A 161 -5.83 1.79 18.19
C ALA A 161 -5.75 1.29 16.73
N ILE A 162 -5.09 0.15 16.50
CA ILE A 162 -5.03 -0.47 15.17
C ILE A 162 -6.44 -0.87 14.72
N TYR A 163 -7.23 -1.53 15.58
CA TYR A 163 -8.62 -1.90 15.23
C TYR A 163 -9.50 -0.70 14.97
N PHE A 164 -9.36 0.37 15.77
CA PHE A 164 -10.09 1.63 15.57
C PHE A 164 -9.81 2.19 14.17
N VAL A 165 -8.53 2.37 13.82
CA VAL A 165 -8.14 2.92 12.51
C VAL A 165 -8.54 2.00 11.36
N GLN A 166 -8.36 0.68 11.49
CA GLN A 166 -8.77 -0.27 10.47
C GLN A 166 -10.29 -0.27 10.24
N SER A 167 -11.09 -0.06 11.30
CA SER A 167 -12.53 0.09 11.17
C SER A 167 -12.90 1.31 10.34
N ALA A 168 -12.23 2.45 10.55
CA ALA A 168 -12.40 3.65 9.75
C ALA A 168 -11.99 3.41 8.28
N VAL A 169 -10.87 2.72 8.03
CA VAL A 169 -10.44 2.34 6.67
C VAL A 169 -11.48 1.44 5.98
N PHE A 170 -12.00 0.43 6.68
CA PHE A 170 -13.03 -0.46 6.13
C PHE A 170 -14.32 0.30 5.83
N TYR A 171 -14.74 1.20 6.71
CA TYR A 171 -15.90 2.06 6.46
C TYR A 171 -15.67 2.96 5.22
N ARG A 172 -14.51 3.61 5.12
CA ARG A 172 -14.14 4.50 4.01
C ARG A 172 -14.11 3.75 2.66
N ILE A 173 -13.63 2.51 2.65
CA ILE A 173 -13.50 1.70 1.42
C ILE A 173 -14.82 1.00 1.07
N PHE A 174 -15.50 0.40 2.03
CA PHE A 174 -16.63 -0.51 1.81
C PHE A 174 -18.00 0.04 2.24
N GLY A 175 -18.05 1.23 2.82
CA GLY A 175 -19.29 1.83 3.31
C GLY A 175 -20.01 0.91 4.32
N LYS A 176 -21.30 0.71 4.17
CA LYS A 176 -22.11 -0.12 5.09
C LYS A 176 -21.63 -1.58 5.27
N MET A 177 -20.82 -2.09 4.34
CA MET A 177 -20.24 -3.43 4.41
C MET A 177 -19.03 -3.52 5.38
N TYR A 178 -18.63 -2.42 6.02
CA TYR A 178 -17.45 -2.39 6.92
C TYR A 178 -17.57 -3.38 8.09
N LEU A 179 -18.78 -3.56 8.64
CA LEU A 179 -19.02 -4.51 9.73
C LEU A 179 -18.66 -5.95 9.35
N PHE A 180 -19.00 -6.37 8.13
CA PHE A 180 -18.58 -7.67 7.59
C PHE A 180 -17.05 -7.81 7.58
N TRP A 181 -16.34 -6.77 7.14
CA TRP A 181 -14.87 -6.78 7.10
C TRP A 181 -14.23 -6.78 8.47
N ILE A 182 -14.83 -6.09 9.47
CA ILE A 182 -14.41 -6.16 10.86
C ILE A 182 -14.60 -7.58 11.41
N ALA A 183 -15.78 -8.16 11.21
CA ALA A 183 -16.07 -9.52 11.68
C ALA A 183 -15.12 -10.55 11.04
N LEU A 184 -14.86 -10.43 9.73
CA LEU A 184 -13.93 -11.29 9.01
C LEU A 184 -12.50 -11.17 9.58
N LYS A 185 -12.05 -9.94 9.84
CA LYS A 185 -10.74 -9.72 10.47
C LYS A 185 -10.65 -10.34 11.86
N LEU A 186 -11.63 -10.08 12.72
CA LEU A 186 -11.70 -10.67 14.06
C LEU A 186 -11.64 -12.20 14.02
N PHE A 187 -12.38 -12.83 13.10
CA PHE A 187 -12.36 -14.27 12.91
C PHE A 187 -10.96 -14.79 12.57
N PHE A 188 -10.25 -14.14 11.65
CA PHE A 188 -8.89 -14.55 11.28
C PHE A 188 -7.88 -14.30 12.40
N ASP A 189 -7.99 -13.20 13.14
CA ASP A 189 -7.10 -12.89 14.25
C ASP A 189 -7.29 -13.87 15.41
N LEU A 190 -8.53 -14.23 15.76
CA LEU A 190 -8.86 -15.24 16.77
C LEU A 190 -8.34 -16.63 16.34
N LYS A 191 -8.52 -17.01 15.07
CA LYS A 191 -7.99 -18.27 14.55
C LYS A 191 -6.46 -18.32 14.62
N PHE A 192 -5.79 -17.22 14.33
CA PHE A 192 -4.33 -17.11 14.43
C PHE A 192 -3.85 -17.23 15.88
N LEU A 193 -4.48 -16.53 16.82
CA LEU A 193 -4.22 -16.63 18.26
C LEU A 193 -4.41 -18.07 18.76
N HIS A 194 -5.47 -18.74 18.36
CA HIS A 194 -5.72 -20.14 18.72
C HIS A 194 -4.64 -21.07 18.20
N MET A 195 -4.17 -20.89 16.96
CA MET A 195 -3.07 -21.69 16.39
C MET A 195 -1.75 -21.47 17.10
N VAL A 196 -1.43 -20.24 17.48
CA VAL A 196 -0.20 -19.90 18.23
C VAL A 196 -0.26 -20.53 19.62
N PHE A 197 -1.38 -20.44 20.31
CA PHE A 197 -1.58 -21.05 21.64
C PHE A 197 -1.47 -22.56 21.60
N TYR A 198 -2.07 -23.21 20.61
CA TYR A 198 -2.00 -24.67 20.42
C TYR A 198 -0.57 -25.18 20.14
N LYS A 199 0.21 -24.44 19.33
CA LYS A 199 1.63 -24.76 19.10
C LYS A 199 2.47 -24.64 20.37
N HIS A 200 2.24 -23.62 21.19
CA HIS A 200 2.94 -23.47 22.47
C HIS A 200 2.62 -24.60 23.45
N LEU A 201 1.38 -25.07 23.50
CA LEU A 201 1.00 -26.21 24.32
C LEU A 201 1.63 -27.54 23.87
N GLN A 202 1.96 -27.70 22.59
CA GLN A 202 2.63 -28.91 22.07
C GLN A 202 4.16 -28.89 22.32
N VAL A 203 4.77 -27.71 22.49
CA VAL A 203 6.21 -27.59 22.78
C VAL A 203 6.51 -27.80 24.27
N CYS A 204 5.50 -27.68 25.12
CA CYS A 204 5.61 -27.90 26.58
C CYS A 204 5.27 -29.35 27.01
N LYS A 205 5.07 -30.27 26.07
CA LYS A 205 4.98 -31.72 26.30
C LYS A 205 6.22 -32.41 25.77
#